data_e6138a8bc75354ad6a598020a0daea85
#
_entry.id   e6138a8bc75354ad6a598020a0daea85
#
_cell.length_a   1.000
_cell.length_b   1.000
_cell.length_c   1.000
_cell.angle_alpha   90.00
_cell.angle_beta   90.00
_cell.angle_gamma   90.00
#
_symmetry.space_group_name_H-M   'P 1'
#
loop_
_entity.id
_entity.type
_entity.pdbx_description
1 polymer ?
#
loop_
_entity_poly.entity_id
_entity_poly.type
_entity_poly.pdbx_seq_one_letter_code
_entity_poly.pdbx_strand_id
1 'polypeptide(L)'
;MGFKRQSENGRRIYELGEKLPSAEIRVSFRQKLRAMNDFTRLLVTEWRRLRLPFKGETFVVAVSGGADSVALALALDELRARKKLENRFVLAHFNHQLRGAESRKDEEFVEQFAEKYGFELVAGKGGIKKNENLEQAARRARYAFLTEAAENLRARGVLTAHTLNDQAETFLINLIRGSGLEGLGAMRSIRPLKEEIPAVKEEKAEKTETEILLIRPLLSWAKRDDTENFCRLKETVYRYDSMNEDPAFRRVRVRKVLLPLLRDFNPKIVETLARTAFLLQRDFEALEKLRDEKTLERAADFGPEVSLKYLMDLRASERMDFFRRWLKTLRGDLRGLDAKHFEAIERLVSSRKSGRLVELPNGENIIKSGGKLLFERREFKR
;
A
#
# COMPACT_ATOMS: atom_id res chain seq x y z
N MET A 1 -8.85 51.76 42.33
CA MET A 1 -9.75 52.94 42.24
C MET A 1 -9.38 53.75 41.00
N GLY A 2 -10.37 54.04 40.12
CA GLY A 2 -10.25 55.00 39.06
C GLY A 2 -10.75 54.50 37.68
N PHE A 3 -12.05 54.21 37.57
CA PHE A 3 -12.73 54.11 36.27
C PHE A 3 -12.97 55.52 35.73
N LYS A 4 -12.50 55.86 34.53
CA LYS A 4 -13.03 56.96 33.74
C LYS A 4 -13.87 56.39 32.59
N ARG A 5 -15.19 56.63 32.66
CA ARG A 5 -16.13 56.48 31.56
C ARG A 5 -15.98 57.67 30.62
N GLN A 6 -15.79 57.41 29.34
CA GLN A 6 -16.28 58.31 28.29
C GLN A 6 -17.08 57.46 27.28
N SER A 7 -18.31 57.80 27.09
CA SER A 7 -19.24 57.26 26.12
C SER A 7 -19.24 58.13 24.89
N GLU A 8 -18.96 57.57 23.73
CA GLU A 8 -19.55 58.02 22.46
C GLU A 8 -19.52 56.88 21.43
N ASN A 9 -20.71 56.66 20.87
CA ASN A 9 -21.00 55.83 19.71
C ASN A 9 -20.67 54.32 19.73
N GLY A 10 -21.47 53.52 20.44
CA GLY A 10 -22.07 52.29 19.94
C GLY A 10 -21.17 51.11 19.46
N ARG A 11 -19.86 51.12 19.67
CA ARG A 11 -18.98 49.99 19.42
C ARG A 11 -18.03 49.75 20.60
N ARG A 12 -18.32 48.71 21.38
CA ARG A 12 -17.36 48.22 22.38
C ARG A 12 -16.17 47.60 21.65
N ILE A 13 -15.05 48.32 21.55
CA ILE A 13 -13.74 47.76 21.23
C ILE A 13 -13.14 47.34 22.57
N TYR A 14 -13.02 46.05 22.82
CA TYR A 14 -12.17 45.52 23.89
C TYR A 14 -10.74 45.57 23.39
N GLU A 15 -9.97 46.55 23.81
CA GLU A 15 -8.51 46.51 23.75
C GLU A 15 -8.03 45.48 24.78
N LEU A 16 -7.89 44.22 24.35
CA LEU A 16 -7.02 43.26 25.00
C LEU A 16 -5.59 43.69 24.67
N GLY A 17 -4.93 44.26 25.67
CA GLY A 17 -3.48 44.53 25.62
C GLY A 17 -2.68 43.24 25.62
N GLU A 18 -2.80 42.44 24.56
CA GLU A 18 -1.91 41.32 24.28
C GLU A 18 -0.58 41.89 23.79
N LYS A 19 0.46 41.76 24.61
CA LYS A 19 1.84 41.91 24.15
C LYS A 19 2.04 41.04 22.96
N LEU A 20 2.20 41.63 21.78
CA LEU A 20 2.54 40.94 20.56
C LEU A 20 3.74 40.01 20.83
N PRO A 21 3.68 38.72 20.49
CA PRO A 21 4.76 37.79 20.74
C PRO A 21 6.08 38.28 20.13
N SER A 22 7.21 37.97 20.78
CA SER A 22 8.54 38.33 20.31
C SER A 22 8.77 38.00 18.85
N ALA A 23 9.68 38.69 18.17
CA ALA A 23 9.98 38.43 16.75
C ALA A 23 10.32 36.96 16.51
N GLU A 24 11.02 36.32 17.44
CA GLU A 24 11.36 34.88 17.38
C GLU A 24 10.11 34.00 17.43
N ILE A 25 9.14 34.30 18.29
CA ILE A 25 7.87 33.53 18.36
C ILE A 25 7.07 33.71 17.07
N ARG A 26 7.08 34.92 16.47
CA ARG A 26 6.39 35.17 15.19
C ARG A 26 7.05 34.43 14.02
N VAL A 27 8.38 34.37 13.98
CA VAL A 27 9.12 33.63 12.96
C VAL A 27 8.84 32.13 13.11
N SER A 28 8.91 31.60 14.32
CA SER A 28 8.58 30.19 14.62
C SER A 28 7.14 29.82 14.23
N PHE A 29 6.17 30.69 14.57
CA PHE A 29 4.77 30.49 14.20
C PHE A 29 4.55 30.50 12.67
N ARG A 30 5.18 31.45 11.96
CA ARG A 30 5.11 31.51 10.49
C ARG A 30 5.75 30.28 9.84
N GLN A 31 6.88 29.81 10.36
CA GLN A 31 7.53 28.57 9.87
C GLN A 31 6.64 27.34 10.11
N LYS A 32 6.05 27.20 11.29
CA LYS A 32 5.09 26.16 11.64
C LYS A 32 3.90 26.15 10.67
N LEU A 33 3.28 27.32 10.44
CA LEU A 33 2.14 27.47 9.53
C LEU A 33 2.51 27.15 8.07
N ARG A 34 3.72 27.54 7.64
CA ARG A 34 4.23 27.23 6.30
C ARG A 34 4.41 25.73 6.12
N ALA A 35 5.06 25.05 7.06
CA ALA A 35 5.29 23.60 7.00
C ALA A 35 3.96 22.80 6.98
N MET A 36 2.97 23.22 7.77
CA MET A 36 1.63 22.63 7.74
C MET A 36 0.96 22.79 6.36
N ASN A 37 1.01 24.00 5.80
CA ASN A 37 0.46 24.26 4.47
C ASN A 37 1.18 23.48 3.37
N ASP A 38 2.49 23.24 3.52
CA ASP A 38 3.26 22.49 2.55
C ASP A 38 2.85 21.02 2.50
N PHE A 39 2.60 20.36 3.64
CA PHE A 39 2.16 18.98 3.68
C PHE A 39 0.79 18.78 2.99
N THR A 40 -0.21 19.59 3.35
CA THR A 40 -1.54 19.54 2.73
C THR A 40 -1.52 19.96 1.26
N ARG A 41 -0.67 20.91 0.88
CA ARG A 41 -0.46 21.34 -0.51
C ARG A 41 0.13 20.20 -1.36
N LEU A 42 1.12 19.47 -0.85
CA LEU A 42 1.70 18.32 -1.52
C LEU A 42 0.68 17.19 -1.67
N LEU A 43 -0.14 16.94 -0.66
CA LEU A 43 -1.22 15.95 -0.74
C LEU A 43 -2.24 16.32 -1.85
N VAL A 44 -2.65 17.59 -1.96
CA VAL A 44 -3.55 18.05 -3.05
C VAL A 44 -2.88 17.91 -4.41
N THR A 45 -1.59 18.20 -4.49
CA THR A 45 -0.82 18.05 -5.74
C THR A 45 -0.79 16.60 -6.17
N GLU A 46 -0.54 15.69 -5.23
CA GLU A 46 -0.57 14.25 -5.49
C GLU A 46 -1.98 13.75 -5.85
N TRP A 47 -3.02 14.27 -5.18
CA TRP A 47 -4.42 13.97 -5.48
C TRP A 47 -4.77 14.26 -6.95
N ARG A 48 -4.32 15.42 -7.47
CA ARG A 48 -4.45 15.78 -8.90
C ARG A 48 -3.63 14.86 -9.80
N ARG A 49 -2.39 14.56 -9.43
CA ARG A 49 -1.52 13.67 -10.19
C ARG A 49 -2.14 12.28 -10.36
N LEU A 50 -2.78 11.80 -9.30
CA LEU A 50 -3.50 10.53 -9.27
C LEU A 50 -4.87 10.59 -9.95
N ARG A 51 -5.30 11.78 -10.42
CA ARG A 51 -6.60 12.02 -11.06
C ARG A 51 -7.78 11.60 -10.19
N LEU A 52 -7.68 11.79 -8.88
CA LEU A 52 -8.75 11.47 -7.95
C LEU A 52 -9.83 12.57 -7.94
N PRO A 53 -11.11 12.22 -7.76
CA PRO A 53 -12.20 13.17 -7.68
C PRO A 53 -12.06 14.07 -6.45
N PHE A 54 -12.41 15.36 -6.61
CA PHE A 54 -12.30 16.36 -5.54
C PHE A 54 -13.58 16.47 -4.70
N LYS A 55 -14.70 15.92 -5.20
CA LYS A 55 -16.01 15.99 -4.54
C LYS A 55 -16.90 14.82 -4.93
N GLY A 56 -17.90 14.56 -4.09
CA GLY A 56 -19.02 13.68 -4.41
C GLY A 56 -18.74 12.19 -4.21
N GLU A 57 -17.51 11.80 -3.84
CA GLU A 57 -17.14 10.39 -3.65
C GLU A 57 -16.92 10.06 -2.18
N THR A 58 -17.09 8.78 -1.85
CA THR A 58 -16.73 8.24 -0.54
C THR A 58 -15.39 7.53 -0.61
N PHE A 59 -14.51 7.77 0.37
CA PHE A 59 -13.24 7.06 0.54
C PHE A 59 -13.17 6.48 1.95
N VAL A 60 -12.72 5.25 2.05
CA VAL A 60 -12.33 4.61 3.31
C VAL A 60 -10.88 4.96 3.61
N VAL A 61 -10.58 5.45 4.79
CA VAL A 61 -9.22 5.82 5.23
C VAL A 61 -8.76 4.80 6.26
N ALA A 62 -7.79 3.96 5.91
CA ALA A 62 -7.25 2.97 6.83
C ALA A 62 -6.37 3.63 7.89
N VAL A 63 -6.77 3.55 9.16
CA VAL A 63 -6.08 4.18 10.29
C VAL A 63 -5.63 3.10 11.29
N SER A 64 -4.31 3.03 11.50
CA SER A 64 -3.70 2.12 12.49
C SER A 64 -3.42 2.79 13.85
N GLY A 65 -3.60 4.12 13.93
CA GLY A 65 -3.17 4.93 15.08
C GLY A 65 -1.72 5.43 14.99
N GLY A 66 -0.90 4.87 14.12
CA GLY A 66 0.49 5.34 13.90
C GLY A 66 0.59 6.65 13.15
N ALA A 67 1.75 7.33 13.28
CA ALA A 67 2.01 8.68 12.75
C ALA A 67 1.57 8.87 11.29
N ASP A 68 1.93 7.94 10.40
CA ASP A 68 1.63 8.06 8.97
C ASP A 68 0.11 8.11 8.71
N SER A 69 -0.65 7.20 9.35
CA SER A 69 -2.10 7.12 9.18
C SER A 69 -2.84 8.30 9.84
N VAL A 70 -2.36 8.76 10.98
CA VAL A 70 -2.88 9.94 11.67
C VAL A 70 -2.61 11.20 10.85
N ALA A 71 -1.38 11.36 10.32
CA ALA A 71 -1.04 12.50 9.46
C ALA A 71 -1.91 12.56 8.19
N LEU A 72 -2.17 11.41 7.54
CA LEU A 72 -3.07 11.37 6.40
C LEU A 72 -4.48 11.83 6.78
N ALA A 73 -5.06 11.27 7.86
CA ALA A 73 -6.39 11.64 8.32
C ALA A 73 -6.49 13.13 8.69
N LEU A 74 -5.51 13.68 9.42
CA LEU A 74 -5.44 15.11 9.74
C LEU A 74 -5.36 16.00 8.51
N ALA A 75 -4.57 15.60 7.50
CA ALA A 75 -4.44 16.35 6.27
C ALA A 75 -5.75 16.36 5.46
N LEU A 76 -6.46 15.23 5.42
CA LEU A 76 -7.78 15.13 4.78
C LEU A 76 -8.83 15.99 5.51
N ASP A 77 -8.81 15.98 6.85
CA ASP A 77 -9.67 16.86 7.66
C ASP A 77 -9.42 18.33 7.36
N GLU A 78 -8.16 18.77 7.37
CA GLU A 78 -7.81 20.14 7.04
C GLU A 78 -8.25 20.54 5.64
N LEU A 79 -8.09 19.65 4.64
CA LEU A 79 -8.51 19.91 3.28
C LEU A 79 -10.04 19.96 3.14
N ARG A 80 -10.77 19.13 3.92
CA ARG A 80 -12.22 19.18 4.04
C ARG A 80 -12.69 20.50 4.65
N ALA A 81 -12.11 20.89 5.78
CA ALA A 81 -12.43 22.15 6.47
C ALA A 81 -12.18 23.38 5.58
N ARG A 82 -11.15 23.33 4.73
CA ARG A 82 -10.82 24.38 3.75
C ARG A 82 -11.60 24.29 2.44
N LYS A 83 -12.53 23.37 2.32
CA LYS A 83 -13.32 23.07 1.09
C LYS A 83 -12.42 22.84 -0.14
N LYS A 84 -11.26 22.19 0.05
CA LYS A 84 -10.36 21.79 -1.02
C LYS A 84 -10.64 20.36 -1.49
N LEU A 85 -11.18 19.52 -0.61
CA LEU A 85 -11.70 18.19 -0.90
C LEU A 85 -13.10 18.11 -0.28
N GLU A 86 -14.11 17.88 -1.11
CA GLU A 86 -15.51 17.78 -0.70
C GLU A 86 -16.04 16.34 -0.85
N ASN A 87 -15.16 15.39 -0.49
CA ASN A 87 -15.46 13.96 -0.44
C ASN A 87 -15.82 13.54 0.99
N ARG A 88 -16.59 12.46 1.10
CA ARG A 88 -16.83 11.78 2.38
C ARG A 88 -15.63 10.88 2.71
N PHE A 89 -15.02 11.07 3.86
CA PHE A 89 -13.93 10.24 4.38
C PHE A 89 -14.43 9.48 5.60
N VAL A 90 -14.39 8.16 5.55
CA VAL A 90 -14.77 7.27 6.64
C VAL A 90 -13.51 6.56 7.13
N LEU A 91 -13.17 6.68 8.41
CA LEU A 91 -12.03 5.98 8.98
C LEU A 91 -12.35 4.49 9.12
N ALA A 92 -11.36 3.65 8.87
CA ALA A 92 -11.45 2.20 9.07
C ALA A 92 -10.27 1.72 9.92
N HIS A 93 -10.57 1.10 11.06
CA HIS A 93 -9.57 0.52 11.96
C HIS A 93 -9.78 -0.97 12.09
N PHE A 94 -8.71 -1.75 11.92
CA PHE A 94 -8.75 -3.20 12.11
C PHE A 94 -7.85 -3.62 13.27
N ASN A 95 -8.45 -4.13 14.33
CA ASN A 95 -7.77 -4.64 15.49
C ASN A 95 -7.43 -6.13 15.32
N HIS A 96 -6.14 -6.43 15.13
CA HIS A 96 -5.64 -7.80 14.97
C HIS A 96 -5.67 -8.65 16.22
N GLN A 97 -5.96 -8.07 17.40
CA GLN A 97 -5.98 -8.72 18.72
C GLN A 97 -4.68 -9.43 19.10
N LEU A 98 -3.54 -9.07 18.48
CA LEU A 98 -2.25 -9.74 18.70
C LEU A 98 -1.56 -9.35 20.01
N ARG A 99 -1.91 -8.18 20.58
CA ARG A 99 -1.22 -7.56 21.72
C ARG A 99 -2.12 -7.32 22.94
N GLY A 100 -3.26 -8.00 23.01
CA GLY A 100 -4.18 -7.91 24.14
C GLY A 100 -4.56 -6.47 24.51
N ALA A 101 -4.08 -5.99 25.68
CA ALA A 101 -4.41 -4.65 26.19
C ALA A 101 -3.91 -3.50 25.28
N GLU A 102 -2.75 -3.62 24.67
CA GLU A 102 -2.23 -2.58 23.76
C GLU A 102 -3.09 -2.44 22.50
N SER A 103 -3.58 -3.56 21.95
CA SER A 103 -4.49 -3.50 20.80
C SER A 103 -5.83 -2.81 21.11
N ARG A 104 -6.30 -2.91 22.37
CA ARG A 104 -7.48 -2.16 22.84
C ARG A 104 -7.22 -0.67 22.95
N LYS A 105 -6.06 -0.28 23.48
CA LYS A 105 -5.67 1.13 23.57
C LYS A 105 -5.50 1.78 22.19
N ASP A 106 -5.07 1.01 21.17
CA ASP A 106 -4.98 1.51 19.82
C ASP A 106 -6.37 1.77 19.23
N GLU A 107 -7.33 0.89 19.49
CA GLU A 107 -8.74 1.05 19.10
C GLU A 107 -9.37 2.26 19.79
N GLU A 108 -9.25 2.36 21.12
CA GLU A 108 -9.73 3.50 21.92
C GLU A 108 -9.14 4.84 21.43
N PHE A 109 -7.86 4.84 21.06
CA PHE A 109 -7.21 6.01 20.49
C PHE A 109 -7.86 6.42 19.16
N VAL A 110 -8.12 5.45 18.26
CA VAL A 110 -8.72 5.75 16.96
C VAL A 110 -10.18 6.20 17.12
N GLU A 111 -10.93 5.65 18.07
CA GLU A 111 -12.29 6.09 18.40
C GLU A 111 -12.30 7.55 18.87
N GLN A 112 -11.45 7.90 19.84
CA GLN A 112 -11.32 9.28 20.34
C GLN A 112 -10.84 10.25 19.24
N PHE A 113 -9.94 9.79 18.36
CA PHE A 113 -9.49 10.57 17.22
C PHE A 113 -10.64 10.84 16.24
N ALA A 114 -11.43 9.82 15.90
CA ALA A 114 -12.57 9.96 15.00
C ALA A 114 -13.60 10.94 15.57
N GLU A 115 -13.95 10.81 16.84
CA GLU A 115 -14.86 11.72 17.54
C GLU A 115 -14.34 13.17 17.52
N LYS A 116 -13.07 13.37 17.93
CA LYS A 116 -12.44 14.71 18.00
C LYS A 116 -12.47 15.46 16.66
N TYR A 117 -12.28 14.76 15.54
CA TYR A 117 -12.21 15.35 14.20
C TYR A 117 -13.50 15.17 13.38
N GLY A 118 -14.57 14.62 13.99
CA GLY A 118 -15.87 14.44 13.35
C GLY A 118 -15.84 13.50 12.15
N PHE A 119 -15.07 12.42 12.24
CA PHE A 119 -15.06 11.35 11.26
C PHE A 119 -16.04 10.24 11.65
N GLU A 120 -16.69 9.67 10.66
CA GLU A 120 -17.32 8.35 10.83
C GLU A 120 -16.22 7.28 10.96
N LEU A 121 -16.46 6.26 11.79
CA LEU A 121 -15.52 5.18 12.03
C LEU A 121 -16.19 3.82 11.82
N VAL A 122 -15.52 2.95 11.06
CA VAL A 122 -15.82 1.52 10.98
C VAL A 122 -14.68 0.76 11.63
N ALA A 123 -14.96 0.01 12.70
CA ALA A 123 -13.99 -0.80 13.38
C ALA A 123 -14.25 -2.29 13.13
N GLY A 124 -13.19 -3.05 12.88
CA GLY A 124 -13.21 -4.49 12.73
C GLY A 124 -12.22 -5.20 13.62
N LYS A 125 -12.51 -6.45 13.98
CA LYS A 125 -11.67 -7.30 14.82
C LYS A 125 -11.48 -8.65 14.17
N GLY A 126 -10.27 -9.19 14.23
CA GLY A 126 -10.00 -10.53 13.71
C GLY A 126 -8.77 -11.16 14.33
N GLY A 127 -8.94 -12.41 14.77
CA GLY A 127 -7.82 -13.24 15.27
C GLY A 127 -7.10 -13.95 14.12
N ILE A 128 -5.82 -14.24 14.30
CA ILE A 128 -4.98 -14.99 13.36
C ILE A 128 -4.86 -16.43 13.84
N LYS A 129 -5.01 -17.40 12.94
CA LYS A 129 -4.82 -18.83 13.25
C LYS A 129 -3.34 -19.13 13.52
N LYS A 130 -3.05 -19.95 14.56
CA LYS A 130 -1.71 -20.22 15.10
C LYS A 130 -0.68 -20.82 14.12
N ASN A 131 -1.05 -21.33 12.97
CA ASN A 131 -0.16 -22.06 12.06
C ASN A 131 0.15 -21.34 10.73
N GLU A 132 -0.13 -20.04 10.65
CA GLU A 132 0.15 -19.26 9.44
C GLU A 132 1.28 -18.26 9.66
N ASN A 133 1.91 -17.83 8.57
CA ASN A 133 2.82 -16.68 8.63
C ASN A 133 2.05 -15.46 9.12
N LEU A 134 2.36 -15.05 10.37
CA LEU A 134 1.62 -14.03 11.14
C LEU A 134 1.44 -12.72 10.35
N GLU A 135 2.50 -12.24 9.71
CA GLU A 135 2.48 -10.98 8.94
C GLU A 135 1.54 -11.08 7.73
N GLN A 136 1.60 -12.20 7.00
CA GLN A 136 0.76 -12.41 5.81
C GLN A 136 -0.71 -12.62 6.19
N ALA A 137 -0.98 -13.36 7.27
CA ALA A 137 -2.33 -13.60 7.77
C ALA A 137 -2.98 -12.31 8.28
N ALA A 138 -2.22 -11.50 9.05
CA ALA A 138 -2.65 -10.18 9.50
C ALA A 138 -2.96 -9.25 8.33
N ARG A 139 -2.09 -9.25 7.32
CA ARG A 139 -2.30 -8.46 6.11
C ARG A 139 -3.57 -8.89 5.37
N ARG A 140 -3.78 -10.20 5.15
CA ARG A 140 -5.00 -10.72 4.50
C ARG A 140 -6.26 -10.31 5.24
N ALA A 141 -6.31 -10.52 6.56
CA ALA A 141 -7.47 -10.17 7.38
C ALA A 141 -7.79 -8.68 7.31
N ARG A 142 -6.76 -7.82 7.39
CA ARG A 142 -6.93 -6.37 7.26
C ARG A 142 -7.48 -5.96 5.91
N TYR A 143 -6.95 -6.49 4.81
CA TYR A 143 -7.44 -6.12 3.48
C TYR A 143 -8.83 -6.69 3.20
N ALA A 144 -9.17 -7.89 3.71
CA ALA A 144 -10.53 -8.42 3.64
C ALA A 144 -11.54 -7.48 4.34
N PHE A 145 -11.23 -7.05 5.56
CA PHE A 145 -12.05 -6.07 6.29
C PHE A 145 -12.17 -4.74 5.54
N LEU A 146 -11.06 -4.21 4.99
CA LEU A 146 -11.08 -2.94 4.26
C LEU A 146 -11.91 -3.05 2.97
N THR A 147 -11.91 -4.21 2.33
CA THR A 147 -12.72 -4.48 1.14
C THR A 147 -14.20 -4.49 1.51
N GLU A 148 -14.58 -5.25 2.53
CA GLU A 148 -15.95 -5.31 3.04
C GLU A 148 -16.47 -3.92 3.46
N ALA A 149 -15.65 -3.15 4.20
CA ALA A 149 -16.00 -1.78 4.57
C ALA A 149 -16.20 -0.87 3.35
N ALA A 150 -15.35 -0.99 2.34
CA ALA A 150 -15.45 -0.19 1.12
C ALA A 150 -16.67 -0.57 0.28
N GLU A 151 -17.01 -1.85 0.18
CA GLU A 151 -18.22 -2.36 -0.49
C GLU A 151 -19.48 -1.85 0.19
N ASN A 152 -19.59 -2.03 1.51
CA ASN A 152 -20.75 -1.59 2.30
C ASN A 152 -21.00 -0.08 2.21
N LEU A 153 -19.92 0.72 2.11
CA LEU A 153 -19.99 2.17 1.99
C LEU A 153 -20.09 2.65 0.54
N ARG A 154 -20.09 1.75 -0.44
CA ARG A 154 -19.97 2.06 -1.88
C ARG A 154 -18.83 3.05 -2.15
N ALA A 155 -17.69 2.82 -1.50
CA ALA A 155 -16.56 3.71 -1.58
C ALA A 155 -15.84 3.56 -2.92
N ARG A 156 -15.36 4.69 -3.46
CA ARG A 156 -14.50 4.73 -4.65
C ARG A 156 -13.18 4.03 -4.43
N GLY A 157 -12.68 4.03 -3.19
CA GLY A 157 -11.42 3.38 -2.85
C GLY A 157 -11.05 3.47 -1.39
N VAL A 158 -9.97 2.76 -1.07
CA VAL A 158 -9.33 2.72 0.26
C VAL A 158 -8.03 3.50 0.21
N LEU A 159 -7.89 4.49 1.07
CA LEU A 159 -6.68 5.28 1.26
C LEU A 159 -5.79 4.64 2.33
N THR A 160 -4.53 4.43 2.03
CA THR A 160 -3.52 3.95 3.00
C THR A 160 -2.31 4.88 3.03
N ALA A 161 -1.74 5.07 4.21
CA ALA A 161 -0.68 6.05 4.46
C ALA A 161 0.74 5.49 4.25
N HIS A 162 0.97 4.69 3.20
CA HIS A 162 2.30 4.23 2.85
C HIS A 162 3.15 5.41 2.35
N THR A 163 4.41 5.46 2.77
CA THR A 163 5.36 6.55 2.54
C THR A 163 6.50 6.16 1.59
N LEU A 164 7.38 7.11 1.25
CA LEU A 164 8.64 6.85 0.52
C LEU A 164 9.52 5.82 1.24
N ASN A 165 9.51 5.83 2.59
CA ASN A 165 10.26 4.85 3.36
C ASN A 165 9.73 3.44 3.11
N ASP A 166 8.41 3.27 3.08
CA ASP A 166 7.80 1.97 2.79
C ASP A 166 8.10 1.50 1.35
N GLN A 167 8.17 2.43 0.40
CA GLN A 167 8.56 2.14 -0.97
C GLN A 167 10.01 1.63 -1.04
N ALA A 168 10.95 2.33 -0.38
CA ALA A 168 12.35 1.93 -0.32
C ALA A 168 12.54 0.58 0.40
N GLU A 169 11.85 0.36 1.52
CA GLU A 169 11.85 -0.92 2.24
C GLU A 169 11.38 -2.07 1.34
N THR A 170 10.27 -1.85 0.62
CA THR A 170 9.69 -2.87 -0.27
C THR A 170 10.61 -3.16 -1.46
N PHE A 171 11.22 -2.12 -2.05
CA PHE A 171 12.21 -2.26 -3.11
C PHE A 171 13.38 -3.15 -2.67
N LEU A 172 13.99 -2.86 -1.51
CA LEU A 172 15.11 -3.64 -0.97
C LEU A 172 14.72 -5.09 -0.66
N ILE A 173 13.55 -5.31 -0.07
CA ILE A 173 13.05 -6.65 0.21
C ILE A 173 12.88 -7.46 -1.10
N ASN A 174 12.35 -6.83 -2.14
CA ASN A 174 12.15 -7.46 -3.43
C ASN A 174 13.48 -7.70 -4.16
N LEU A 175 14.43 -6.76 -4.06
CA LEU A 175 15.78 -6.91 -4.60
C LEU A 175 16.50 -8.10 -3.95
N ILE A 176 16.47 -8.20 -2.61
CA ILE A 176 17.07 -9.31 -1.86
C ILE A 176 16.43 -10.66 -2.22
N ARG A 177 15.16 -10.67 -2.60
CA ARG A 177 14.46 -11.88 -3.09
C ARG A 177 14.81 -12.26 -4.52
N GLY A 178 15.51 -11.41 -5.27
CA GLY A 178 15.78 -11.61 -6.69
C GLY A 178 14.56 -11.36 -7.59
N SER A 179 13.71 -10.42 -7.22
CA SER A 179 12.56 -10.05 -8.03
C SER A 179 12.97 -9.43 -9.36
N GLY A 180 12.23 -9.75 -10.43
CA GLY A 180 12.38 -9.10 -11.72
C GLY A 180 11.78 -7.69 -11.74
N LEU A 181 11.70 -7.10 -12.95
CA LEU A 181 11.31 -5.71 -13.21
C LEU A 181 9.98 -5.33 -12.53
N GLU A 182 8.94 -6.15 -12.68
CA GLU A 182 7.63 -5.94 -12.06
C GLU A 182 7.72 -5.85 -10.53
N GLY A 183 8.43 -6.79 -9.91
CA GLY A 183 8.59 -6.81 -8.45
C GLY A 183 9.46 -5.68 -7.92
N LEU A 184 10.50 -5.28 -8.65
CA LEU A 184 11.36 -4.14 -8.28
C LEU A 184 10.63 -2.81 -8.38
N GLY A 185 9.56 -2.71 -9.17
CA GLY A 185 8.64 -1.57 -9.13
C GLY A 185 7.99 -1.35 -7.76
N ALA A 186 8.04 -2.33 -6.86
CA ALA A 186 7.53 -2.29 -5.49
C ALA A 186 6.03 -1.92 -5.42
N MET A 187 5.63 -0.87 -4.66
CA MET A 187 4.23 -0.52 -4.50
C MET A 187 3.77 0.50 -5.55
N ARG A 188 2.56 0.32 -6.09
CA ARG A 188 1.90 1.31 -6.96
C ARG A 188 1.10 2.30 -6.12
N SER A 189 1.07 3.57 -6.55
CA SER A 189 0.25 4.61 -5.89
C SER A 189 -1.26 4.32 -5.99
N ILE A 190 -1.69 3.72 -7.09
CA ILE A 190 -3.07 3.22 -7.28
C ILE A 190 -3.01 1.83 -7.89
N ARG A 191 -3.89 0.95 -7.40
CA ARG A 191 -4.15 -0.39 -7.96
C ARG A 191 -5.54 -0.89 -7.54
N PRO A 192 -6.10 -1.91 -8.21
CA PRO A 192 -7.29 -2.59 -7.72
C PRO A 192 -7.09 -3.16 -6.31
N LEU A 193 -8.04 -2.92 -5.40
CA LEU A 193 -7.97 -3.42 -4.02
C LEU A 193 -7.99 -4.94 -3.95
N LYS A 194 -8.74 -5.60 -4.83
CA LYS A 194 -8.81 -7.07 -4.97
C LYS A 194 -7.45 -7.74 -5.17
N GLU A 195 -6.47 -7.04 -5.74
CA GLU A 195 -5.12 -7.60 -5.94
C GLU A 195 -4.32 -7.77 -4.63
N GLU A 196 -4.76 -7.19 -3.52
CA GLU A 196 -4.15 -7.39 -2.19
C GLU A 196 -4.63 -8.67 -1.50
N ILE A 197 -5.77 -9.21 -1.91
CA ILE A 197 -6.36 -10.43 -1.37
C ILE A 197 -6.00 -11.57 -2.34
N PRO A 198 -5.30 -12.64 -1.90
CA PRO A 198 -5.11 -13.82 -2.73
C PRO A 198 -6.49 -14.35 -3.12
N ALA A 199 -6.66 -14.73 -4.39
CA ALA A 199 -7.91 -15.27 -4.88
C ALA A 199 -8.37 -16.44 -3.99
N VAL A 200 -9.33 -16.17 -3.10
CA VAL A 200 -10.25 -17.19 -2.60
C VAL A 200 -11.12 -17.49 -3.81
N LYS A 201 -11.32 -18.78 -4.14
CA LYS A 201 -12.18 -19.21 -5.24
C LYS A 201 -13.41 -18.32 -5.27
N GLU A 202 -13.52 -17.49 -6.30
CA GLU A 202 -14.71 -16.69 -6.53
C GLU A 202 -15.88 -17.64 -6.79
N GLU A 203 -16.65 -17.95 -5.73
CA GLU A 203 -18.05 -18.23 -5.92
C GLU A 203 -18.66 -16.91 -6.34
N LYS A 204 -19.01 -16.81 -7.64
CA LYS A 204 -19.80 -15.77 -8.30
C LYS A 204 -20.15 -14.56 -7.43
N ALA A 205 -19.20 -13.68 -7.18
CA ALA A 205 -19.52 -12.34 -6.73
C ALA A 205 -20.19 -11.62 -7.93
N GLU A 206 -21.41 -11.17 -7.75
CA GLU A 206 -22.10 -10.30 -8.71
C GLU A 206 -21.15 -9.16 -9.06
N LYS A 207 -21.00 -8.89 -10.36
CA LYS A 207 -20.19 -7.80 -10.88
C LYS A 207 -20.68 -6.48 -10.30
N THR A 208 -20.05 -6.01 -9.23
CA THR A 208 -20.18 -4.60 -8.83
C THR A 208 -19.59 -3.76 -9.96
N GLU A 209 -20.38 -2.86 -10.52
CA GLU A 209 -20.06 -2.08 -11.72
C GLU A 209 -18.82 -1.19 -11.59
N THR A 210 -18.31 -0.93 -10.39
CA THR A 210 -17.14 -0.08 -10.15
C THR A 210 -16.06 -0.78 -9.34
N GLU A 211 -14.86 -0.87 -9.92
CA GLU A 211 -13.69 -1.45 -9.26
C GLU A 211 -13.22 -0.56 -8.10
N ILE A 212 -13.14 -1.12 -6.88
CA ILE A 212 -12.64 -0.42 -5.69
C ILE A 212 -11.12 -0.30 -5.78
N LEU A 213 -10.60 0.90 -5.60
CA LEU A 213 -9.18 1.22 -5.71
C LEU A 213 -8.49 1.20 -4.35
N LEU A 214 -7.26 0.68 -4.30
CA LEU A 214 -6.32 0.92 -3.21
C LEU A 214 -5.40 2.08 -3.60
N ILE A 215 -5.41 3.13 -2.80
CA ILE A 215 -4.76 4.40 -3.09
C ILE A 215 -3.75 4.73 -1.99
N ARG A 216 -2.54 5.14 -2.38
CA ARG A 216 -1.42 5.48 -1.48
C ARG A 216 -0.95 6.92 -1.76
N PRO A 217 -1.68 7.92 -1.26
CA PRO A 217 -1.45 9.32 -1.65
C PRO A 217 -0.19 9.94 -1.03
N LEU A 218 0.48 9.26 -0.10
CA LEU A 218 1.74 9.70 0.49
C LEU A 218 2.97 9.01 -0.13
N LEU A 219 2.76 7.95 -0.92
CA LEU A 219 3.80 7.02 -1.36
C LEU A 219 4.93 7.66 -2.18
N SER A 220 4.61 8.69 -2.97
CA SER A 220 5.54 9.27 -3.95
C SER A 220 6.36 10.47 -3.42
N TRP A 221 5.99 11.03 -2.26
CA TRP A 221 6.57 12.28 -1.80
C TRP A 221 6.82 12.36 -0.30
N ALA A 222 5.97 11.76 0.56
CA ALA A 222 6.06 11.90 2.00
C ALA A 222 7.03 10.89 2.61
N LYS A 223 7.95 11.35 3.44
CA LYS A 223 8.77 10.52 4.31
C LYS A 223 8.09 10.36 5.67
N ARG A 224 8.53 9.36 6.45
CA ARG A 224 8.05 9.18 7.83
C ARG A 224 8.32 10.40 8.70
N ASP A 225 9.46 11.04 8.53
CA ASP A 225 9.79 12.27 9.25
C ASP A 225 8.80 13.41 8.93
N ASP A 226 8.28 13.46 7.69
CA ASP A 226 7.29 14.48 7.29
C ASP A 226 5.95 14.22 7.97
N THR A 227 5.52 12.97 8.10
CA THR A 227 4.26 12.59 8.77
C THR A 227 4.34 12.82 10.27
N GLU A 228 5.45 12.46 10.92
CA GLU A 228 5.70 12.72 12.34
C GLU A 228 5.77 14.22 12.62
N ASN A 229 6.48 14.98 11.78
CA ASN A 229 6.54 16.43 11.87
C ASN A 229 5.16 17.07 11.73
N PHE A 230 4.35 16.60 10.78
CA PHE A 230 3.01 17.13 10.59
C PHE A 230 2.11 16.85 11.80
N CYS A 231 2.14 15.64 12.38
CA CYS A 231 1.45 15.34 13.63
C CYS A 231 1.90 16.25 14.78
N ARG A 232 3.21 16.47 14.93
CA ARG A 232 3.78 17.37 15.95
C ARG A 232 3.32 18.81 15.76
N LEU A 233 3.32 19.33 14.54
CA LEU A 233 2.84 20.66 14.20
C LEU A 233 1.35 20.83 14.50
N LYS A 234 0.56 19.77 14.35
CA LYS A 234 -0.87 19.69 14.71
C LYS A 234 -1.11 19.44 16.20
N GLU A 235 -0.05 19.28 17.00
CA GLU A 235 -0.14 18.95 18.42
C GLU A 235 -1.02 17.70 18.67
N THR A 236 -0.92 16.74 17.76
CA THR A 236 -1.70 15.52 17.81
C THR A 236 -0.81 14.34 18.17
N VAL A 237 -1.20 13.64 19.22
CA VAL A 237 -0.55 12.40 19.66
C VAL A 237 -0.85 11.30 18.64
N TYR A 238 0.05 10.34 18.50
CA TYR A 238 -0.14 9.11 17.75
C TYR A 238 0.40 7.92 18.54
N ARG A 239 -0.02 6.71 18.16
CA ARG A 239 0.38 5.48 18.84
C ARG A 239 1.68 4.96 18.24
N TYR A 240 2.53 4.42 19.08
CA TYR A 240 3.73 3.73 18.70
C TYR A 240 3.53 2.21 18.75
N ASP A 241 3.72 1.52 17.63
CA ASP A 241 3.58 0.07 17.57
C ASP A 241 4.91 -0.62 17.87
N SER A 242 5.01 -1.28 18.99
CA SER A 242 6.22 -2.01 19.43
C SER A 242 6.61 -3.18 18.49
N MET A 243 5.67 -3.75 17.72
CA MET A 243 6.00 -4.75 16.69
C MET A 243 6.86 -4.18 15.55
N ASN A 244 6.88 -2.85 15.38
CA ASN A 244 7.78 -2.17 14.46
C ASN A 244 9.25 -2.21 14.91
N GLU A 245 9.53 -2.78 16.08
CA GLU A 245 10.88 -2.90 16.65
C GLU A 245 11.45 -4.32 16.59
N ASP A 246 10.63 -5.33 16.38
CA ASP A 246 11.06 -6.72 16.41
C ASP A 246 11.94 -7.08 15.20
N PRO A 247 13.24 -7.36 15.41
CA PRO A 247 14.18 -7.69 14.33
C PRO A 247 13.90 -9.06 13.68
N ALA A 248 13.00 -9.87 14.22
CA ALA A 248 12.55 -11.10 13.56
C ALA A 248 11.86 -10.79 12.21
N PHE A 249 11.24 -9.62 12.08
CA PHE A 249 10.62 -9.20 10.83
C PHE A 249 11.65 -8.61 9.86
N ARG A 250 11.69 -9.16 8.63
CA ARG A 250 12.61 -8.68 7.57
C ARG A 250 12.49 -7.18 7.32
N ARG A 251 11.28 -6.65 7.36
CA ARG A 251 11.03 -5.22 7.13
C ARG A 251 11.67 -4.36 8.22
N VAL A 252 11.62 -4.79 9.47
CA VAL A 252 12.30 -4.12 10.60
C VAL A 252 13.80 -4.15 10.43
N ARG A 253 14.38 -5.28 10.01
CA ARG A 253 15.83 -5.38 9.73
C ARG A 253 16.27 -4.45 8.59
N VAL A 254 15.50 -4.39 7.50
CA VAL A 254 15.79 -3.45 6.41
C VAL A 254 15.77 -2.00 6.92
N ARG A 255 14.75 -1.64 7.71
CA ARG A 255 14.58 -0.30 8.27
C ARG A 255 15.68 0.10 9.25
N LYS A 256 16.01 -0.80 10.21
CA LYS A 256 16.90 -0.48 11.34
C LYS A 256 18.37 -0.77 11.08
N VAL A 257 18.70 -1.61 10.11
CA VAL A 257 20.08 -2.01 9.83
C VAL A 257 20.49 -1.60 8.43
N LEU A 258 19.78 -2.06 7.39
CA LEU A 258 20.24 -1.89 6.01
C LEU A 258 20.10 -0.44 5.52
N LEU A 259 18.95 0.19 5.74
CA LEU A 259 18.75 1.59 5.33
C LEU A 259 19.69 2.58 6.03
N PRO A 260 19.94 2.49 7.35
CA PRO A 260 20.98 3.31 8.00
C PRO A 260 22.36 3.11 7.38
N LEU A 261 22.79 1.87 7.18
CA LEU A 261 24.05 1.58 6.50
C LEU A 261 24.14 2.20 5.09
N LEU A 262 23.08 2.08 4.30
CA LEU A 262 23.04 2.67 2.96
C LEU A 262 23.02 4.21 2.99
N ARG A 263 22.55 4.83 4.07
CA ARG A 263 22.58 6.30 4.25
C ARG A 263 24.00 6.84 4.40
N ASP A 264 24.95 6.04 4.92
CA ASP A 264 26.36 6.43 5.02
C ASP A 264 26.98 6.59 3.62
N PHE A 265 26.52 5.82 2.64
CA PHE A 265 26.94 5.92 1.24
C PHE A 265 26.16 7.00 0.47
N ASN A 266 24.87 7.16 0.78
CA ASN A 266 24.01 8.15 0.13
C ASN A 266 22.95 8.65 1.13
N PRO A 267 23.09 9.87 1.67
CA PRO A 267 22.12 10.44 2.60
C PRO A 267 20.67 10.50 2.06
N LYS A 268 20.51 10.53 0.73
CA LYS A 268 19.20 10.53 0.03
C LYS A 268 18.82 9.14 -0.49
N ILE A 269 19.29 8.07 0.16
CA ILE A 269 19.06 6.71 -0.35
C ILE A 269 17.57 6.33 -0.43
N VAL A 270 16.75 6.77 0.52
CA VAL A 270 15.30 6.49 0.53
C VAL A 270 14.64 7.05 -0.73
N GLU A 271 14.90 8.31 -1.03
CA GLU A 271 14.38 8.98 -2.23
C GLU A 271 14.93 8.33 -3.50
N THR A 272 16.20 7.93 -3.48
CA THR A 272 16.85 7.28 -4.62
C THR A 272 16.22 5.92 -4.91
N LEU A 273 16.04 5.07 -3.91
CA LEU A 273 15.41 3.75 -4.05
C LEU A 273 13.95 3.86 -4.50
N ALA A 274 13.18 4.78 -3.87
CA ALA A 274 11.80 5.02 -4.25
C ALA A 274 11.68 5.51 -5.71
N ARG A 275 12.54 6.46 -6.12
CA ARG A 275 12.59 6.95 -7.50
C ARG A 275 12.94 5.82 -8.47
N THR A 276 13.93 4.99 -8.14
CA THR A 276 14.30 3.82 -8.97
C THR A 276 13.10 2.88 -9.13
N ALA A 277 12.36 2.58 -8.05
CA ALA A 277 11.15 1.77 -8.13
C ALA A 277 10.10 2.37 -9.10
N PHE A 278 9.86 3.68 -9.02
CA PHE A 278 8.91 4.34 -9.92
C PHE A 278 9.38 4.37 -11.39
N LEU A 279 10.68 4.48 -11.64
CA LEU A 279 11.22 4.37 -13.00
C LEU A 279 10.99 2.97 -13.55
N LEU A 280 11.32 1.93 -12.77
CA LEU A 280 11.08 0.54 -13.16
C LEU A 280 9.58 0.21 -13.37
N GLN A 281 8.67 0.83 -12.62
CA GLN A 281 7.23 0.72 -12.90
C GLN A 281 6.87 1.26 -14.29
N ARG A 282 7.38 2.44 -14.63
CA ARG A 282 7.12 3.07 -15.94
C ARG A 282 7.69 2.25 -17.09
N ASP A 283 8.91 1.73 -16.90
CA ASP A 283 9.56 0.88 -17.90
C ASP A 283 8.76 -0.42 -18.09
N PHE A 284 8.30 -1.03 -16.98
CA PHE A 284 7.45 -2.20 -17.03
C PHE A 284 6.11 -1.92 -17.74
N GLU A 285 5.44 -0.81 -17.44
CA GLU A 285 4.19 -0.40 -18.08
C GLU A 285 4.39 -0.11 -19.57
N ALA A 286 5.52 0.47 -19.96
CA ALA A 286 5.86 0.69 -21.37
C ALA A 286 6.09 -0.64 -22.11
N LEU A 287 6.82 -1.57 -21.48
CA LEU A 287 7.04 -2.91 -22.05
C LEU A 287 5.72 -3.70 -22.17
N GLU A 288 4.82 -3.58 -21.18
CA GLU A 288 3.51 -4.23 -21.22
C GLU A 288 2.66 -3.71 -22.41
N LYS A 289 2.72 -2.42 -22.70
CA LYS A 289 2.01 -1.82 -23.86
C LYS A 289 2.61 -2.20 -25.21
N LEU A 290 3.92 -2.44 -25.26
CA LEU A 290 4.61 -2.87 -26.49
C LEU A 290 4.45 -4.35 -26.79
N ARG A 291 3.99 -5.12 -25.80
CA ARG A 291 3.71 -6.55 -25.99
C ARG A 291 2.49 -6.71 -26.87
N ASP A 292 2.62 -7.56 -27.87
CA ASP A 292 1.53 -7.87 -28.79
C ASP A 292 0.31 -8.42 -27.99
N GLU A 293 -0.84 -7.76 -28.11
CA GLU A 293 -2.10 -8.17 -27.47
C GLU A 293 -2.44 -9.64 -27.76
N LYS A 294 -2.13 -10.12 -28.95
CA LYS A 294 -2.33 -11.53 -29.36
C LYS A 294 -1.52 -12.53 -28.52
N THR A 295 -0.32 -12.15 -28.04
CA THR A 295 0.48 -13.01 -27.15
C THR A 295 -0.06 -12.97 -25.72
N LEU A 296 -0.71 -11.87 -25.33
CA LEU A 296 -1.34 -11.66 -24.02
C LEU A 296 -2.61 -12.50 -23.86
N GLU A 297 -3.50 -12.46 -24.84
CA GLU A 297 -4.75 -13.21 -24.85
C GLU A 297 -4.48 -14.72 -24.81
N ARG A 298 -3.50 -15.19 -25.60
CA ARG A 298 -3.19 -16.63 -25.70
C ARG A 298 -2.71 -17.26 -24.38
N ALA A 299 -1.99 -16.58 -23.51
CA ALA A 299 -1.53 -17.18 -22.25
C ALA A 299 -2.68 -17.37 -21.24
N ALA A 300 -3.72 -16.53 -21.30
CA ALA A 300 -4.92 -16.67 -20.49
C ALA A 300 -5.88 -17.76 -21.04
N ASP A 301 -5.86 -18.00 -22.35
CA ASP A 301 -6.69 -19.00 -23.02
C ASP A 301 -6.18 -20.43 -22.84
N PHE A 302 -4.89 -20.58 -22.47
CA PHE A 302 -4.36 -21.89 -22.14
C PHE A 302 -4.81 -22.31 -20.74
N GLY A 303 -5.58 -23.39 -20.66
CA GLY A 303 -5.86 -24.12 -19.43
C GLY A 303 -4.58 -24.70 -18.80
N PRO A 304 -4.70 -25.75 -17.98
CA PRO A 304 -3.54 -26.38 -17.34
C PRO A 304 -2.56 -27.08 -18.29
N GLU A 305 -2.82 -27.04 -19.58
CA GLU A 305 -2.02 -27.72 -20.63
C GLU A 305 -1.56 -26.73 -21.69
N VAL A 306 -0.30 -26.84 -22.13
CA VAL A 306 0.25 -26.07 -23.25
C VAL A 306 1.11 -26.94 -24.17
N SER A 307 0.96 -26.77 -25.48
CA SER A 307 1.72 -27.52 -26.49
C SER A 307 3.21 -27.15 -26.48
N LEU A 308 4.11 -28.12 -26.46
CA LEU A 308 5.54 -27.88 -26.60
C LEU A 308 5.89 -27.25 -27.94
N LYS A 309 5.18 -27.60 -29.01
CA LYS A 309 5.39 -27.00 -30.35
C LYS A 309 5.17 -25.50 -30.26
N TYR A 310 4.06 -25.06 -29.67
CA TYR A 310 3.79 -23.63 -29.48
C TYR A 310 4.91 -22.95 -28.70
N LEU A 311 5.35 -23.56 -27.58
CA LEU A 311 6.42 -22.99 -26.74
C LEU A 311 7.76 -22.92 -27.48
N MET A 312 8.06 -23.89 -28.34
CA MET A 312 9.31 -23.91 -29.11
C MET A 312 9.32 -22.87 -30.25
N ASP A 313 8.15 -22.48 -30.74
CA ASP A 313 8.01 -21.41 -31.73
C ASP A 313 8.22 -20.00 -31.13
N LEU A 314 8.12 -19.87 -29.82
CA LEU A 314 8.40 -18.62 -29.10
C LEU A 314 9.92 -18.40 -28.90
N ARG A 315 10.35 -17.16 -28.91
CA ARG A 315 11.72 -16.78 -28.47
C ARG A 315 11.86 -17.05 -26.96
N ALA A 316 13.10 -17.26 -26.49
CA ALA A 316 13.35 -17.55 -25.06
C ALA A 316 12.77 -16.46 -24.11
N SER A 317 12.86 -15.19 -24.48
CA SER A 317 12.27 -14.08 -23.72
C SER A 317 10.73 -14.12 -23.69
N GLU A 318 10.10 -14.51 -24.80
CA GLU A 318 8.64 -14.65 -24.94
C GLU A 318 8.14 -15.86 -24.15
N ARG A 319 8.88 -16.98 -24.16
CA ARG A 319 8.55 -18.15 -23.32
C ARG A 319 8.61 -17.84 -21.83
N MET A 320 9.63 -17.10 -21.40
CA MET A 320 9.76 -16.69 -20.00
C MET A 320 8.58 -15.83 -19.55
N ASP A 321 8.14 -14.90 -20.40
CA ASP A 321 6.97 -14.08 -20.15
C ASP A 321 5.67 -14.91 -20.16
N PHE A 322 5.54 -15.81 -21.13
CA PHE A 322 4.43 -16.77 -21.21
C PHE A 322 4.31 -17.59 -19.91
N PHE A 323 5.40 -18.18 -19.41
CA PHE A 323 5.37 -18.98 -18.17
C PHE A 323 4.91 -18.14 -16.97
N ARG A 324 5.36 -16.90 -16.85
CA ARG A 324 4.92 -16.01 -15.76
C ARG A 324 3.43 -15.78 -15.81
N ARG A 325 2.87 -15.47 -16.98
CA ARG A 325 1.44 -15.21 -17.17
C ARG A 325 0.61 -16.47 -16.99
N TRP A 326 1.01 -17.55 -17.63
CA TRP A 326 0.36 -18.84 -17.55
C TRP A 326 0.26 -19.34 -16.10
N LEU A 327 1.37 -19.30 -15.37
CA LEU A 327 1.38 -19.65 -13.94
C LEU A 327 0.58 -18.66 -13.09
N LYS A 328 0.64 -17.37 -13.39
CA LYS A 328 -0.17 -16.36 -12.68
C LYS A 328 -1.67 -16.63 -12.86
N THR A 329 -2.11 -16.99 -14.06
CA THR A 329 -3.52 -17.35 -14.34
C THR A 329 -3.94 -18.61 -13.59
N LEU A 330 -3.11 -19.66 -13.61
CA LEU A 330 -3.44 -20.94 -12.98
C LEU A 330 -3.36 -20.93 -11.46
N ARG A 331 -2.45 -20.15 -10.90
CA ARG A 331 -2.19 -20.06 -9.46
C ARG A 331 -2.92 -18.92 -8.76
N GLY A 332 -3.29 -17.89 -9.52
CA GLY A 332 -3.78 -16.61 -9.01
C GLY A 332 -2.65 -15.62 -8.67
N ASP A 333 -1.45 -16.09 -8.35
CA ASP A 333 -0.28 -15.26 -8.10
C ASP A 333 1.05 -15.98 -8.43
N LEU A 334 2.17 -15.26 -8.34
CA LEU A 334 3.52 -15.78 -8.52
C LEU A 334 4.29 -15.92 -7.19
N ARG A 335 3.61 -15.88 -6.04
CA ARG A 335 4.26 -15.96 -4.74
C ARG A 335 4.98 -17.28 -4.54
N GLY A 336 6.20 -17.20 -4.01
CA GLY A 336 7.06 -18.35 -3.81
C GLY A 336 7.81 -18.81 -5.07
N LEU A 337 7.50 -18.29 -6.26
CA LEU A 337 8.28 -18.53 -7.46
C LEU A 337 9.44 -17.54 -7.54
N ASP A 338 10.63 -18.06 -7.82
CA ASP A 338 11.85 -17.29 -8.10
C ASP A 338 12.40 -17.61 -9.49
N ALA A 339 13.49 -16.96 -9.88
CA ALA A 339 14.13 -17.17 -11.18
C ALA A 339 14.47 -18.64 -11.46
N LYS A 340 14.87 -19.39 -10.41
CA LYS A 340 15.27 -20.81 -10.54
C LYS A 340 14.14 -21.70 -11.02
N HIS A 341 12.91 -21.43 -10.57
CA HIS A 341 11.73 -22.18 -11.00
C HIS A 341 11.47 -21.98 -12.50
N PHE A 342 11.52 -20.72 -12.97
CA PHE A 342 11.32 -20.40 -14.38
C PHE A 342 12.44 -20.98 -15.27
N GLU A 343 13.70 -20.92 -14.81
CA GLU A 343 14.82 -21.54 -15.48
C GLU A 343 14.70 -23.07 -15.52
N ALA A 344 14.17 -23.69 -14.47
CA ALA A 344 13.91 -25.12 -14.45
C ALA A 344 12.82 -25.52 -15.47
N ILE A 345 11.74 -24.71 -15.60
CA ILE A 345 10.70 -24.93 -16.61
C ILE A 345 11.30 -24.76 -18.02
N GLU A 346 12.13 -23.75 -18.26
CA GLU A 346 12.79 -23.54 -19.55
C GLU A 346 13.69 -24.73 -19.91
N ARG A 347 14.46 -25.25 -18.95
CA ARG A 347 15.26 -26.49 -19.14
C ARG A 347 14.38 -27.71 -19.40
N LEU A 348 13.20 -27.77 -18.74
CA LEU A 348 12.25 -28.87 -18.97
C LEU A 348 11.71 -28.85 -20.40
N VAL A 349 11.32 -27.66 -20.91
CA VAL A 349 10.87 -27.49 -22.31
C VAL A 349 11.95 -27.94 -23.29
N SER A 350 13.17 -27.48 -23.11
CA SER A 350 14.31 -27.75 -23.98
C SER A 350 14.84 -29.19 -23.87
N SER A 351 14.45 -29.94 -22.84
CA SER A 351 14.92 -31.33 -22.65
C SER A 351 14.37 -32.27 -23.71
N ARG A 352 15.15 -33.29 -24.12
CA ARG A 352 14.69 -34.36 -25.05
C ARG A 352 13.86 -35.45 -24.37
N LYS A 353 13.85 -35.51 -23.02
CA LYS A 353 13.20 -36.59 -22.26
C LYS A 353 11.78 -36.20 -21.86
N SER A 354 10.82 -37.06 -22.12
CA SER A 354 9.44 -37.00 -21.60
C SER A 354 9.36 -37.62 -20.20
N GLY A 355 8.30 -37.32 -19.45
CA GLY A 355 8.07 -37.83 -18.10
C GLY A 355 8.87 -37.12 -17.00
N ARG A 356 9.53 -36.00 -17.30
CA ARG A 356 10.21 -35.16 -16.30
C ARG A 356 9.24 -34.12 -15.72
N LEU A 357 9.51 -33.74 -14.48
CA LEU A 357 8.73 -32.73 -13.80
C LEU A 357 9.63 -31.66 -13.14
N VAL A 358 9.07 -30.51 -12.90
CA VAL A 358 9.60 -29.43 -12.06
C VAL A 358 8.63 -29.22 -10.91
N GLU A 359 9.13 -29.39 -9.69
CA GLU A 359 8.34 -29.11 -8.49
C GLU A 359 8.30 -27.59 -8.25
N LEU A 360 7.11 -27.10 -7.94
CA LEU A 360 6.85 -25.72 -7.58
C LEU A 360 6.38 -25.64 -6.11
N PRO A 361 6.45 -24.48 -5.48
CA PRO A 361 5.89 -24.28 -4.15
C PRO A 361 4.41 -24.67 -4.05
N ASN A 362 3.98 -25.05 -2.84
CA ASN A 362 2.61 -25.45 -2.50
C ASN A 362 2.17 -26.80 -3.11
N GLY A 363 3.12 -27.71 -3.44
CA GLY A 363 2.82 -29.03 -3.98
C GLY A 363 2.35 -29.01 -5.43
N GLU A 364 2.63 -27.97 -6.16
CA GLU A 364 2.33 -27.83 -7.58
C GLU A 364 3.48 -28.38 -8.43
N ASN A 365 3.18 -28.89 -9.61
CA ASN A 365 4.16 -29.46 -10.52
C ASN A 365 3.94 -29.02 -11.96
N ILE A 366 5.02 -28.87 -12.71
CA ILE A 366 5.01 -28.77 -14.16
C ILE A 366 5.58 -30.06 -14.73
N ILE A 367 4.78 -30.76 -15.49
CA ILE A 367 5.14 -32.09 -16.07
C ILE A 367 5.25 -31.97 -17.57
N LYS A 368 6.32 -32.53 -18.13
CA LYS A 368 6.47 -32.69 -19.58
C LYS A 368 6.02 -34.08 -20.01
N SER A 369 4.90 -34.19 -20.71
CA SER A 369 4.34 -35.44 -21.17
C SER A 369 3.57 -35.24 -22.48
N GLY A 370 3.63 -36.24 -23.37
CA GLY A 370 2.82 -36.28 -24.58
C GLY A 370 2.95 -35.08 -25.53
N GLY A 371 4.14 -34.45 -25.60
CA GLY A 371 4.32 -33.22 -26.41
C GLY A 371 3.71 -31.98 -25.81
N LYS A 372 3.36 -31.99 -24.52
CA LYS A 372 2.76 -30.88 -23.79
C LYS A 372 3.51 -30.59 -22.47
N LEU A 373 3.36 -29.39 -21.93
CA LEU A 373 3.54 -29.10 -20.52
C LEU A 373 2.17 -29.15 -19.83
N LEU A 374 2.13 -29.75 -18.65
CA LEU A 374 0.95 -29.91 -17.82
C LEU A 374 1.21 -29.26 -16.47
N PHE A 375 0.29 -28.44 -16.02
CA PHE A 375 0.29 -27.91 -14.65
C PHE A 375 -0.61 -28.80 -13.79
N GLU A 376 -0.05 -29.36 -12.72
CA GLU A 376 -0.79 -30.17 -11.76
C GLU A 376 -0.67 -29.61 -10.36
N ARG A 377 -1.79 -29.66 -9.63
CA ARG A 377 -1.88 -29.34 -8.20
C ARG A 377 -2.13 -30.66 -7.45
N ARG A 378 -1.20 -31.08 -6.60
CA ARG A 378 -1.49 -32.21 -5.70
C ARG A 378 -2.56 -31.78 -4.71
N GLU A 379 -3.72 -32.39 -4.77
CA GLU A 379 -4.69 -32.29 -3.70
C GLU A 379 -4.09 -33.04 -2.49
N PHE A 380 -3.70 -32.31 -1.45
CA PHE A 380 -3.47 -32.91 -0.16
C PHE A 380 -4.82 -33.46 0.33
N LYS A 381 -5.04 -34.77 0.21
CA LYS A 381 -6.12 -35.43 0.94
C LYS A 381 -5.87 -35.12 2.42
N ARG A 382 -6.78 -34.38 3.03
CA ARG A 382 -6.84 -34.11 4.47
C ARG A 382 -7.14 -35.37 5.25
#